data_a7f7a1a2d1700ecb59995961f2140fb4
#
_entry.id   a7f7a1a2d1700ecb59995961f2140fb4
#
_cell.length_a   1.000
_cell.length_b   1.000
_cell.length_c   1.000
_cell.angle_alpha   90.00
_cell.angle_beta   90.00
_cell.angle_gamma   90.00
#
_symmetry.space_group_name_H-M   'P 1'
#
loop_
_entity.id
_entity.type
_entity.pdbx_description
1 polymer ?
#
loop_
_entity_poly.entity_id
_entity_poly.type
_entity_poly.pdbx_seq_one_letter_code
_entity_poly.pdbx_strand_id
1 'polypeptide(L)'
;ANVVAAARALLRTPSLPPHLPSDALANIPAGPGVYLLFGVNDLPIYIGKAKHLRERIRSHFSSDHMTMNDARLSRELRRIEWRPTAGEFSALLLESELIKERMPLRNIALRRRERQGFLDLSDDERGLHLEWCAASAAKDVVPDRYGPFTDQAAAKRWLMAAAREHRLCDHQLGFSRPRHAGEPCFARQIG
;
A
#
# COMPACT_ATOMS: atom_id res chain seq x y z
N ALA A 1 -37.16 -25.94 23.22
CA ALA A 1 -35.98 -25.20 22.79
C ALA A 1 -35.78 -25.47 21.26
N ASN A 2 -35.73 -24.41 20.47
CA ASN A 2 -35.67 -24.52 19.02
C ASN A 2 -34.25 -24.94 18.62
N VAL A 3 -34.05 -26.18 18.17
CA VAL A 3 -32.78 -26.78 17.77
C VAL A 3 -32.09 -25.93 16.69
N VAL A 4 -32.87 -25.32 15.80
CA VAL A 4 -32.36 -24.43 14.74
C VAL A 4 -31.77 -23.14 15.33
N ALA A 5 -32.38 -22.58 16.38
CA ALA A 5 -31.84 -21.39 17.04
C ALA A 5 -30.56 -21.73 17.83
N ALA A 6 -30.50 -22.89 18.46
CA ALA A 6 -29.31 -23.37 19.16
C ALA A 6 -28.17 -23.68 18.19
N ALA A 7 -28.46 -24.32 17.06
CA ALA A 7 -27.49 -24.57 15.99
C ALA A 7 -26.96 -23.27 15.38
N ARG A 8 -27.83 -22.28 15.12
CA ARG A 8 -27.42 -20.94 14.66
C ARG A 8 -26.59 -20.19 15.68
N ALA A 9 -26.86 -20.34 16.98
CA ALA A 9 -26.06 -19.73 18.04
C ALA A 9 -24.67 -20.36 18.13
N LEU A 10 -24.58 -21.70 17.99
CA LEU A 10 -23.30 -22.42 17.93
C LEU A 10 -22.46 -22.05 16.70
N LEU A 11 -23.09 -21.86 15.54
CA LEU A 11 -22.43 -21.43 14.31
C LEU A 11 -21.95 -19.98 14.37
N ARG A 12 -22.57 -19.15 15.21
CA ARG A 12 -22.16 -17.74 15.45
C ARG A 12 -21.09 -17.58 16.51
N THR A 13 -20.81 -18.59 17.32
CA THR A 13 -19.68 -18.55 18.26
C THR A 13 -18.39 -18.64 17.44
N PRO A 14 -17.47 -17.63 17.58
CA PRO A 14 -16.21 -17.68 16.89
C PRO A 14 -15.45 -18.94 17.31
N SER A 15 -15.16 -19.84 16.37
CA SER A 15 -14.27 -20.96 16.64
C SER A 15 -12.85 -20.43 16.67
N LEU A 16 -12.31 -20.25 17.87
CA LEU A 16 -10.92 -19.87 18.05
C LEU A 16 -10.00 -20.88 17.38
N PRO A 17 -8.95 -20.41 16.68
CA PRO A 17 -7.90 -21.29 16.21
C PRO A 17 -7.35 -22.14 17.35
N PRO A 18 -7.07 -23.45 17.14
CA PRO A 18 -6.68 -24.38 18.21
C PRO A 18 -5.37 -24.02 18.90
N HIS A 19 -4.61 -23.08 18.33
CA HIS A 19 -3.32 -22.65 18.84
C HIS A 19 -3.38 -21.32 19.64
N LEU A 20 -4.53 -20.70 19.72
CA LEU A 20 -4.74 -19.50 20.53
C LEU A 20 -5.25 -19.89 21.93
N PRO A 21 -4.82 -19.17 22.97
CA PRO A 21 -5.43 -19.27 24.29
C PRO A 21 -6.92 -18.98 24.23
N SER A 22 -7.73 -19.64 25.08
CA SER A 22 -9.20 -19.47 25.11
C SER A 22 -9.64 -18.04 25.43
N ASP A 23 -8.80 -17.28 26.10
CA ASP A 23 -8.99 -15.88 26.49
C ASP A 23 -8.37 -14.86 25.51
N ALA A 24 -7.76 -15.31 24.39
CA ALA A 24 -7.07 -14.45 23.42
C ALA A 24 -7.91 -13.28 22.89
N LEU A 25 -9.25 -13.40 22.93
CA LEU A 25 -10.18 -12.35 22.49
C LEU A 25 -10.86 -11.59 23.65
N ALA A 26 -10.53 -11.90 24.91
CA ALA A 26 -11.27 -11.36 26.06
C ALA A 26 -11.04 -9.84 26.25
N ASN A 27 -9.80 -9.40 26.12
CA ASN A 27 -9.37 -8.04 26.47
C ASN A 27 -9.26 -7.09 25.27
N ILE A 28 -9.80 -7.45 24.11
CA ILE A 28 -9.76 -6.60 22.93
C ILE A 28 -10.70 -5.40 23.13
N PRO A 29 -10.23 -4.15 23.00
CA PRO A 29 -11.06 -2.97 23.14
C PRO A 29 -12.07 -2.86 21.99
N ALA A 30 -13.19 -2.16 22.25
CA ALA A 30 -14.23 -1.97 21.23
C ALA A 30 -13.89 -0.86 20.21
N GLY A 31 -13.02 0.08 20.59
CA GLY A 31 -12.70 1.27 19.79
C GLY A 31 -11.82 1.04 18.56
N PRO A 32 -11.45 2.14 17.88
CA PRO A 32 -10.59 2.08 16.71
C PRO A 32 -9.15 1.68 17.06
N GLY A 33 -8.46 1.08 16.08
CA GLY A 33 -7.07 0.70 16.25
C GLY A 33 -6.55 -0.20 15.15
N VAL A 34 -5.34 -0.69 15.36
CA VAL A 34 -4.64 -1.63 14.48
C VAL A 34 -4.44 -2.94 15.20
N TYR A 35 -4.63 -4.05 14.50
CA TYR A 35 -4.36 -5.40 15.00
C TYR A 35 -3.30 -6.09 14.15
N LEU A 36 -2.50 -6.91 14.81
CA LEU A 36 -1.39 -7.65 14.22
C LEU A 36 -1.62 -9.15 14.49
N LEU A 37 -1.53 -9.94 13.44
CA LEU A 37 -1.68 -11.38 13.49
C LEU A 37 -0.32 -12.04 13.22
N PHE A 38 0.13 -12.87 14.15
CA PHE A 38 1.43 -13.52 14.10
C PHE A 38 1.30 -15.03 13.92
N GLY A 39 2.18 -15.58 13.10
CA GLY A 39 2.32 -17.01 12.88
C GLY A 39 3.40 -17.64 13.75
N VAL A 40 3.95 -18.76 13.24
CA VAL A 40 5.08 -19.47 13.86
C VAL A 40 6.30 -18.54 13.87
N ASN A 41 7.10 -18.61 14.94
CA ASN A 41 8.32 -17.82 15.16
C ASN A 41 8.06 -16.29 15.11
N ASP A 42 6.91 -15.85 15.60
CA ASP A 42 6.53 -14.43 15.63
C ASP A 42 6.57 -13.72 14.26
N LEU A 43 6.42 -14.46 13.18
CA LEU A 43 6.33 -13.88 11.84
C LEU A 43 5.01 -13.12 11.69
N PRO A 44 5.03 -11.82 11.34
CA PRO A 44 3.82 -11.06 11.11
C PRO A 44 3.13 -11.56 9.82
N ILE A 45 1.94 -12.15 9.96
CA ILE A 45 1.15 -12.68 8.85
C ILE A 45 0.33 -11.55 8.22
N TYR A 46 -0.34 -10.79 9.08
CA TYR A 46 -1.28 -9.76 8.65
C TYR A 46 -1.34 -8.62 9.66
N ILE A 47 -1.46 -7.41 9.16
CA ILE A 47 -1.74 -6.19 9.92
C ILE A 47 -2.97 -5.55 9.31
N GLY A 48 -3.91 -5.10 10.14
CA GLY A 48 -5.12 -4.46 9.67
C GLY A 48 -5.66 -3.43 10.63
N LYS A 49 -6.29 -2.38 10.10
CA LYS A 49 -7.01 -1.39 10.90
C LYS A 49 -8.46 -1.79 11.10
N ALA A 50 -9.05 -1.28 12.15
CA ALA A 50 -10.47 -1.44 12.42
C ALA A 50 -11.05 -0.19 13.10
N LYS A 51 -12.32 0.12 12.81
CA LYS A 51 -13.12 1.08 13.55
C LYS A 51 -13.56 0.49 14.88
N HIS A 52 -13.85 -0.82 14.88
CA HIS A 52 -14.22 -1.62 16.03
C HIS A 52 -13.32 -2.85 16.11
N LEU A 53 -12.21 -2.75 16.85
CA LEU A 53 -11.18 -3.80 16.94
C LEU A 53 -11.76 -5.15 17.33
N ARG A 54 -12.60 -5.19 18.39
CA ARG A 54 -13.20 -6.44 18.90
C ARG A 54 -14.03 -7.16 17.85
N GLU A 55 -14.89 -6.42 17.15
CA GLU A 55 -15.76 -6.98 16.11
C GLU A 55 -14.95 -7.46 14.92
N ARG A 56 -13.99 -6.64 14.49
CA ARG A 56 -13.15 -6.96 13.33
C ARG A 56 -12.28 -8.19 13.54
N ILE A 57 -11.65 -8.30 14.71
CA ILE A 57 -10.82 -9.47 15.03
C ILE A 57 -11.70 -10.72 15.13
N ARG A 58 -12.86 -10.63 15.79
CA ARG A 58 -13.80 -11.74 15.87
C ARG A 58 -14.34 -12.19 14.52
N SER A 59 -14.57 -11.27 13.59
CA SER A 59 -15.06 -11.59 12.24
C SER A 59 -14.12 -12.49 11.44
N HIS A 60 -12.82 -12.47 11.72
CA HIS A 60 -11.87 -13.41 11.12
C HIS A 60 -12.07 -14.87 11.54
N PHE A 61 -12.77 -15.11 12.64
CA PHE A 61 -13.00 -16.43 13.22
C PHE A 61 -14.48 -16.85 13.20
N SER A 62 -15.35 -16.03 12.62
CA SER A 62 -16.76 -16.35 12.48
C SER A 62 -17.00 -17.17 11.22
N SER A 63 -17.70 -18.31 11.35
CA SER A 63 -17.97 -19.25 10.25
C SER A 63 -18.79 -18.66 9.12
N ASP A 64 -19.58 -17.61 9.38
CA ASP A 64 -20.47 -17.00 8.39
C ASP A 64 -19.73 -16.21 7.29
N HIS A 65 -18.44 -15.90 7.49
CA HIS A 65 -17.64 -15.08 6.58
C HIS A 65 -16.26 -15.67 6.25
N MET A 66 -16.04 -16.95 6.52
CA MET A 66 -14.74 -17.58 6.26
C MET A 66 -14.49 -17.75 4.77
N THR A 67 -13.65 -16.87 4.24
CA THR A 67 -13.03 -17.10 2.94
C THR A 67 -11.94 -18.18 3.05
N MET A 68 -11.50 -18.73 1.90
CA MET A 68 -10.34 -19.66 1.89
C MET A 68 -9.08 -19.02 2.50
N ASN A 69 -8.97 -17.69 2.41
CA ASN A 69 -7.87 -16.95 3.02
C ASN A 69 -7.99 -16.86 4.54
N ASP A 70 -9.20 -16.70 5.07
CA ASP A 70 -9.43 -16.66 6.52
C ASP A 70 -9.21 -18.04 7.16
N ALA A 71 -9.60 -19.12 6.48
CA ALA A 71 -9.34 -20.48 6.93
C ALA A 71 -7.84 -20.81 7.01
N ARG A 72 -7.05 -20.32 6.04
CA ARG A 72 -5.59 -20.44 6.08
C ARG A 72 -4.98 -19.59 7.20
N LEU A 73 -5.45 -18.36 7.34
CA LEU A 73 -5.01 -17.45 8.39
C LEU A 73 -5.24 -18.07 9.78
N SER A 74 -6.42 -18.65 9.99
CA SER A 74 -6.80 -19.32 11.24
C SER A 74 -5.87 -20.48 11.61
N ARG A 75 -5.40 -21.27 10.63
CA ARG A 75 -4.44 -22.39 10.86
C ARG A 75 -3.04 -21.90 11.20
N GLU A 76 -2.61 -20.81 10.59
CA GLU A 76 -1.25 -20.27 10.74
C GLU A 76 -1.12 -19.41 12.01
N LEU A 77 -2.23 -18.86 12.53
CA LEU A 77 -2.25 -17.92 13.62
C LEU A 77 -1.79 -18.56 14.94
N ARG A 78 -0.89 -17.86 15.64
CA ARG A 78 -0.37 -18.24 16.96
C ARG A 78 -0.57 -17.16 18.02
N ARG A 79 -0.58 -15.89 17.61
CA ARG A 79 -0.67 -14.75 18.52
C ARG A 79 -1.37 -13.56 17.87
N ILE A 80 -2.09 -12.80 18.68
CA ILE A 80 -2.78 -11.58 18.28
C ILE A 80 -2.27 -10.45 19.16
N GLU A 81 -1.92 -9.34 18.54
CA GLU A 81 -1.68 -8.07 19.21
C GLU A 81 -2.63 -7.00 18.69
N TRP A 82 -2.88 -5.97 19.48
CA TRP A 82 -3.65 -4.81 19.06
C TRP A 82 -3.08 -3.53 19.66
N ARG A 83 -3.26 -2.44 18.96
CA ARG A 83 -2.91 -1.09 19.38
C ARG A 83 -4.13 -0.20 19.21
N PRO A 84 -4.79 0.21 20.29
CA PRO A 84 -5.88 1.18 20.23
C PRO A 84 -5.37 2.52 19.72
N THR A 85 -6.21 3.25 19.01
CA THR A 85 -5.91 4.60 18.50
C THR A 85 -7.02 5.57 18.86
N ALA A 86 -6.74 6.87 18.80
CA ALA A 86 -7.72 7.91 19.09
C ALA A 86 -8.87 7.98 18.05
N GLY A 87 -8.64 7.48 16.81
CA GLY A 87 -9.62 7.51 15.74
C GLY A 87 -9.19 6.69 14.52
N GLU A 88 -10.07 6.64 13.52
CA GLU A 88 -9.85 5.88 12.28
C GLU A 88 -8.65 6.40 11.47
N PHE A 89 -8.42 7.72 11.46
CA PHE A 89 -7.30 8.32 10.76
C PHE A 89 -5.96 7.90 11.39
N SER A 90 -5.86 7.96 12.71
CA SER A 90 -4.67 7.50 13.44
C SER A 90 -4.44 6.00 13.23
N ALA A 91 -5.52 5.19 13.15
CA ALA A 91 -5.42 3.77 12.83
C ALA A 91 -4.87 3.54 11.41
N LEU A 92 -5.30 4.35 10.43
CA LEU A 92 -4.82 4.26 9.05
C LEU A 92 -3.31 4.58 8.93
N LEU A 93 -2.86 5.63 9.60
CA LEU A 93 -1.44 6.01 9.62
C LEU A 93 -0.60 4.92 10.28
N LEU A 94 -1.02 4.44 11.45
CA LEU A 94 -0.32 3.40 12.20
C LEU A 94 -0.29 2.07 11.43
N GLU A 95 -1.37 1.69 10.75
CA GLU A 95 -1.39 0.51 9.86
C GLU A 95 -0.34 0.62 8.77
N SER A 96 -0.32 1.76 8.06
CA SER A 96 0.64 2.00 6.97
C SER A 96 2.09 1.94 7.45
N GLU A 97 2.38 2.53 8.60
CA GLU A 97 3.70 2.52 9.23
C GLU A 97 4.12 1.09 9.60
N LEU A 98 3.27 0.37 10.34
CA LEU A 98 3.55 -0.99 10.77
C LEU A 98 3.70 -1.98 9.61
N ILE A 99 2.94 -1.81 8.51
CA ILE A 99 3.09 -2.65 7.32
C ILE A 99 4.45 -2.40 6.65
N LYS A 100 4.89 -1.16 6.56
CA LYS A 100 6.20 -0.79 5.99
C LYS A 100 7.36 -1.27 6.88
N GLU A 101 7.21 -1.22 8.20
CA GLU A 101 8.20 -1.65 9.18
C GLU A 101 8.29 -3.18 9.24
N ARG A 102 7.16 -3.86 9.42
CA ARG A 102 7.08 -5.29 9.73
C ARG A 102 6.98 -6.20 8.52
N MET A 103 6.65 -5.66 7.35
CA MET A 103 6.54 -6.38 6.08
C MET A 103 5.71 -7.69 6.17
N PRO A 104 4.47 -7.66 6.68
CA PRO A 104 3.66 -8.84 6.94
C PRO A 104 3.35 -9.63 5.66
N LEU A 105 3.25 -10.95 5.75
CA LEU A 105 3.16 -11.84 4.58
C LEU A 105 1.97 -11.55 3.65
N ARG A 106 0.83 -11.12 4.17
CA ARG A 106 -0.43 -10.97 3.42
C ARG A 106 -0.78 -9.54 3.02
N ASN A 107 -0.07 -8.52 3.50
CA ASN A 107 -0.32 -7.13 3.12
C ASN A 107 0.44 -6.71 1.85
N ILE A 108 0.32 -7.46 0.78
CA ILE A 108 1.15 -7.30 -0.44
C ILE A 108 0.99 -5.92 -1.07
N ALA A 109 -0.22 -5.38 -1.11
CA ALA A 109 -0.51 -4.09 -1.76
C ALA A 109 0.19 -2.91 -1.06
N LEU A 110 0.17 -2.89 0.28
CA LEU A 110 0.75 -1.81 1.08
C LEU A 110 2.26 -1.97 1.35
N ARG A 111 2.83 -3.13 1.00
CA ARG A 111 4.28 -3.34 1.01
C ARG A 111 5.00 -2.65 -0.13
N ARG A 112 4.30 -2.36 -1.22
CA ARG A 112 4.91 -1.65 -2.33
C ARG A 112 5.34 -0.29 -1.79
N ARG A 113 6.65 -0.08 -1.77
CA ARG A 113 7.23 1.25 -1.59
C ARG A 113 6.52 2.15 -2.58
N GLU A 114 6.06 3.29 -2.11
CA GLU A 114 5.41 4.28 -2.94
C GLU A 114 6.26 4.47 -4.20
N ARG A 115 5.68 4.12 -5.34
CA ARG A 115 6.30 4.38 -6.64
C ARG A 115 6.12 5.84 -7.04
N GLN A 116 5.53 6.61 -6.12
CA GLN A 116 5.32 8.04 -6.30
C GLN A 116 6.65 8.76 -6.41
N GLY A 117 6.66 9.79 -7.20
CA GLY A 117 7.83 10.61 -7.40
C GLY A 117 7.53 11.84 -8.22
N PHE A 118 8.58 12.49 -8.59
CA PHE A 118 8.58 13.77 -9.27
C PHE A 118 9.47 13.71 -10.50
N LEU A 119 9.26 14.62 -11.42
CA LEU A 119 10.21 14.94 -12.48
C LEU A 119 10.93 16.23 -12.08
N ASP A 120 12.22 16.14 -11.90
CA ASP A 120 13.08 17.27 -11.63
C ASP A 120 13.71 17.75 -12.93
N LEU A 121 13.55 19.02 -13.25
CA LEU A 121 14.19 19.63 -14.41
C LEU A 121 15.59 20.08 -14.01
N SER A 122 16.59 19.61 -14.70
CA SER A 122 17.98 19.94 -14.50
C SER A 122 18.57 20.52 -15.78
N ASP A 123 19.44 21.52 -15.64
CA ASP A 123 20.24 22.09 -16.71
C ASP A 123 21.72 21.97 -16.33
N ASP A 124 22.42 21.09 -17.00
CA ASP A 124 23.85 20.83 -16.78
C ASP A 124 24.64 20.88 -18.10
N GLU A 125 25.89 20.44 -18.07
CA GLU A 125 26.77 20.39 -19.25
C GLU A 125 26.19 19.56 -20.41
N ARG A 126 25.24 18.67 -20.14
CA ARG A 126 24.49 17.87 -21.14
C ARG A 126 23.26 18.61 -21.69
N GLY A 127 22.94 19.78 -21.12
CA GLY A 127 21.76 20.58 -21.43
C GLY A 127 20.55 20.24 -20.55
N LEU A 128 19.43 20.82 -20.93
CA LEU A 128 18.16 20.67 -20.22
C LEU A 128 17.65 19.22 -20.30
N HIS A 129 17.42 18.58 -19.17
CA HIS A 129 16.90 17.21 -19.09
C HIS A 129 15.98 17.01 -17.86
N LEU A 130 15.13 16.00 -17.91
CA LEU A 130 14.19 15.64 -16.86
C LEU A 130 14.62 14.33 -16.21
N GLU A 131 14.78 14.34 -14.91
CA GLU A 131 15.13 13.17 -14.12
C GLU A 131 13.97 12.74 -13.19
N TRP A 132 13.80 11.43 -13.05
CA TRP A 132 12.83 10.89 -12.11
C TRP A 132 13.41 10.86 -10.70
N CYS A 133 12.76 11.58 -9.77
CA CYS A 133 13.06 11.55 -8.35
C CYS A 133 11.96 10.80 -7.59
N ALA A 134 12.29 9.67 -6.95
CA ALA A 134 11.33 8.97 -6.10
C ALA A 134 10.96 9.83 -4.88
N ALA A 135 9.69 9.82 -4.47
CA ALA A 135 9.21 10.61 -3.32
C ALA A 135 10.01 10.32 -2.03
N SER A 136 10.46 9.08 -1.86
CA SER A 136 11.31 8.68 -0.73
C SER A 136 12.71 9.27 -0.74
N ALA A 137 13.20 9.72 -1.89
CA ALA A 137 14.51 10.36 -2.08
C ALA A 137 14.42 11.87 -2.13
N ALA A 138 13.22 12.43 -2.27
CA ALA A 138 12.97 13.87 -2.38
C ALA A 138 13.09 14.54 -1.00
N LYS A 139 14.30 14.90 -0.60
CA LYS A 139 14.57 15.54 0.70
C LYS A 139 14.43 17.06 0.68
N ASP A 140 14.66 17.66 -0.48
CA ASP A 140 14.74 19.11 -0.64
C ASP A 140 13.66 19.63 -1.58
N VAL A 141 13.31 20.90 -1.42
CA VAL A 141 12.48 21.63 -2.38
C VAL A 141 13.38 22.04 -3.55
N VAL A 142 13.17 21.39 -4.68
CA VAL A 142 13.87 21.73 -5.94
C VAL A 142 12.97 22.69 -6.72
N PRO A 143 13.48 23.80 -7.25
CA PRO A 143 12.68 24.83 -7.91
C PRO A 143 11.82 24.27 -9.05
N ASP A 144 12.39 23.54 -9.95
CA ASP A 144 11.71 23.05 -11.17
C ASP A 144 11.29 21.59 -11.03
N ARG A 145 10.49 21.28 -10.00
CA ARG A 145 9.94 19.97 -9.70
C ARG A 145 8.48 19.86 -10.11
N TYR A 146 8.14 18.86 -10.90
CA TYR A 146 6.80 18.58 -11.42
C TYR A 146 6.22 17.30 -10.80
N GLY A 147 4.97 17.32 -10.43
CA GLY A 147 4.28 16.20 -9.81
C GLY A 147 3.56 16.59 -8.51
N PRO A 148 3.20 15.64 -7.63
CA PRO A 148 3.62 14.22 -7.61
C PRO A 148 2.91 13.34 -8.64
N PHE A 149 3.60 12.32 -9.15
CA PHE A 149 3.05 11.28 -10.00
C PHE A 149 2.94 9.97 -9.23
N THR A 150 1.96 9.13 -9.58
CA THR A 150 1.74 7.82 -8.94
C THR A 150 2.85 6.82 -9.21
N ASP A 151 3.50 6.95 -10.36
CA ASP A 151 4.67 6.16 -10.78
C ASP A 151 5.39 6.83 -11.95
N GLN A 152 6.57 6.33 -12.29
CA GLN A 152 7.36 6.83 -13.41
C GLN A 152 6.65 6.70 -14.77
N ALA A 153 5.79 5.68 -14.94
CA ALA A 153 5.04 5.51 -16.18
C ALA A 153 3.94 6.59 -16.31
N ALA A 154 3.31 6.99 -15.21
CA ALA A 154 2.35 8.10 -15.20
C ALA A 154 3.05 9.42 -15.53
N ALA A 155 4.23 9.68 -14.96
CA ALA A 155 5.04 10.84 -15.29
C ALA A 155 5.43 10.87 -16.78
N LYS A 156 5.85 9.74 -17.31
CA LYS A 156 6.19 9.62 -18.74
C LYS A 156 4.98 9.88 -19.65
N ARG A 157 3.81 9.34 -19.33
CA ARG A 157 2.57 9.61 -20.09
C ARG A 157 2.21 11.09 -20.10
N TRP A 158 2.29 11.72 -18.93
CA TRP A 158 2.02 13.15 -18.78
C TRP A 158 3.00 13.98 -19.61
N LEU A 159 4.29 13.68 -19.51
CA LEU A 159 5.34 14.38 -20.26
C LEU A 159 5.19 14.21 -21.78
N MET A 160 4.79 13.02 -22.25
CA MET A 160 4.47 12.79 -23.66
C MET A 160 3.25 13.60 -24.14
N ALA A 161 2.24 13.76 -23.30
CA ALA A 161 1.09 14.59 -23.63
C ALA A 161 1.50 16.06 -23.72
N ALA A 162 2.22 16.58 -22.72
CA ALA A 162 2.77 17.93 -22.72
C ALA A 162 3.69 18.19 -23.93
N ALA A 163 4.54 17.24 -24.28
CA ALA A 163 5.41 17.34 -25.44
C ALA A 163 4.63 17.53 -26.76
N ARG A 164 3.54 16.79 -26.93
CA ARG A 164 2.66 16.92 -28.11
C ARG A 164 1.92 18.25 -28.13
N GLU A 165 1.36 18.66 -27.01
CA GLU A 165 0.59 19.91 -26.87
C GLU A 165 1.45 21.14 -27.13
N HIS A 166 2.67 21.16 -26.55
CA HIS A 166 3.58 22.28 -26.62
C HIS A 166 4.67 22.14 -27.70
N ARG A 167 4.58 21.10 -28.56
CA ARG A 167 5.55 20.81 -29.62
C ARG A 167 7.01 20.76 -29.12
N LEU A 168 7.21 20.13 -27.95
CA LEU A 168 8.53 19.98 -27.36
C LEU A 168 9.34 18.91 -28.08
N CYS A 169 10.66 19.04 -27.99
CA CYS A 169 11.57 18.12 -28.66
C CYS A 169 11.69 16.78 -27.93
N ASP A 170 11.32 15.68 -28.58
CA ASP A 170 11.39 14.33 -28.02
C ASP A 170 12.82 13.91 -27.62
N HIS A 171 13.84 14.44 -28.27
CA HIS A 171 15.24 14.16 -27.95
C HIS A 171 15.65 14.80 -26.62
N GLN A 172 15.27 16.07 -26.42
CA GLN A 172 15.56 16.78 -25.17
C GLN A 172 14.81 16.18 -23.98
N LEU A 173 13.64 15.59 -24.22
CA LEU A 173 12.86 14.91 -23.18
C LEU A 173 13.28 13.45 -22.95
N GLY A 174 14.30 12.97 -23.67
CA GLY A 174 14.83 11.60 -23.51
C GLY A 174 13.94 10.49 -24.07
N PHE A 175 12.94 10.80 -24.90
CA PHE A 175 12.04 9.81 -25.51
C PHE A 175 12.62 9.13 -26.75
N SER A 176 13.48 9.81 -27.47
CA SER A 176 14.14 9.30 -28.67
C SER A 176 15.62 9.58 -28.61
N ARG A 177 16.41 8.70 -29.25
CA ARG A 177 17.83 8.97 -29.47
C ARG A 177 18.01 9.63 -30.84
N PRO A 178 18.86 10.68 -30.97
CA PRO A 178 19.18 11.23 -32.27
C PRO A 178 19.84 10.13 -33.13
N ARG A 179 19.43 9.99 -34.37
CA ARG A 179 20.05 9.05 -35.31
C ARG A 179 21.45 9.49 -35.65
N HIS A 180 21.66 10.81 -35.79
CA HIS A 180 22.97 11.44 -35.99
C HIS A 180 23.12 12.71 -35.14
N ALA A 181 24.33 13.04 -34.74
CA ALA A 181 24.61 14.28 -34.02
C ALA A 181 24.26 15.49 -34.91
N GLY A 182 23.37 16.38 -34.41
CA GLY A 182 22.95 17.58 -35.15
C GLY A 182 21.71 17.43 -36.02
N GLU A 183 21.08 16.24 -36.09
CA GLU A 183 19.80 16.08 -36.77
C GLU A 183 18.67 16.82 -36.03
N PRO A 184 17.87 17.66 -36.73
CA PRO A 184 16.72 18.29 -36.14
C PRO A 184 15.69 17.22 -35.73
N CYS A 185 15.02 17.42 -34.58
CA CYS A 185 13.95 16.51 -34.15
C CYS A 185 12.80 16.45 -35.14
N PHE A 186 12.07 15.33 -35.17
CA PHE A 186 10.95 15.12 -36.11
C PHE A 186 9.92 16.26 -36.09
N ALA A 187 9.59 16.78 -34.89
CA ALA A 187 8.66 17.89 -34.76
C ALA A 187 9.11 19.18 -35.49
N ARG A 188 10.41 19.41 -35.57
CA ARG A 188 10.98 20.55 -36.29
C ARG A 188 11.09 20.30 -37.84
N GLN A 189 11.06 19.04 -38.26
CA GLN A 189 11.11 18.68 -39.69
C GLN A 189 9.74 18.83 -40.37
N ILE A 190 8.65 18.68 -39.61
CA ILE A 190 7.28 18.72 -40.13
C ILE A 190 6.58 20.07 -39.95
N GLY A 191 7.25 21.09 -39.37
CA GLY A 191 6.72 22.46 -39.17
C GLY A 191 5.98 22.61 -37.90
#